data_77a8e6f4a5b3c940d29bb632b1b1d930
#
_entry.id   77a8e6f4a5b3c940d29bb632b1b1d930
#
_cell.length_a   1.000
_cell.length_b   1.000
_cell.length_c   1.000
_cell.angle_alpha   90.00
_cell.angle_beta   90.00
_cell.angle_gamma   90.00
#
_symmetry.space_group_name_H-M   'P 1'
#
loop_
_entity.id
_entity.type
_entity.pdbx_description
1 polymer ?
#
loop_
_entity_poly.entity_id
_entity_poly.type
_entity_poly.pdbx_seq_one_letter_code
_entity_poly.pdbx_strand_id
1 'polypeptide(L)'
;DKTGYYMTASNSTALNNIFTSISQTIGSANIDLGSETVIKDIVTPYFTVPQNAGAIRLSTAAYNGSAFGAPVAADPSVTAAIDPATRAVNVTGFDFNQNYVSTNAKADGTFGKKLIIEFDASVEAGFLGGNQVPTNDGQSGIYAKGTMIKAFDVPTQDVEVKSITPTADDKTIYLGDSANLQELVHQNATFDGTNNAFVNVTYTVKDENGGTV
;
A
#
# COMPACT_ATOMS: atom_id res chain seq x y z
N ASP A 1 1.43 2.17 33.87
CA ASP A 1 2.63 2.16 34.72
C ASP A 1 3.84 1.95 33.84
N LYS A 2 4.63 3.03 33.63
CA LYS A 2 5.93 2.94 32.99
C LYS A 2 6.94 2.58 34.08
N THR A 3 7.20 1.30 34.29
CA THR A 3 8.36 0.86 35.07
C THR A 3 9.61 1.10 34.24
N GLY A 4 10.30 2.21 34.50
CA GLY A 4 11.63 2.45 33.99
C GLY A 4 12.61 1.49 34.66
N TYR A 5 13.25 0.63 33.86
CA TYR A 5 14.34 -0.23 34.35
C TYR A 5 15.63 0.58 34.35
N TYR A 6 16.11 0.92 35.55
CA TYR A 6 17.45 1.45 35.73
C TYR A 6 18.38 0.30 36.14
N MET A 7 19.43 0.06 35.36
CA MET A 7 20.49 -0.89 35.72
C MET A 7 21.77 -0.11 35.98
N THR A 8 22.39 -0.33 37.15
CA THR A 8 23.68 0.27 37.52
C THR A 8 24.79 -0.75 37.35
N ALA A 9 25.82 -0.38 36.60
CA ALA A 9 27.03 -1.18 36.46
C ALA A 9 28.14 -0.65 37.37
N SER A 10 28.60 -1.46 38.32
CA SER A 10 29.69 -1.11 39.23
C SER A 10 31.08 -1.43 38.66
N ASN A 11 31.16 -2.21 37.59
CA ASN A 11 32.37 -2.58 36.89
C ASN A 11 32.10 -3.06 35.47
N SER A 12 33.14 -3.32 34.68
CA SER A 12 33.02 -3.77 33.28
C SER A 12 32.28 -5.11 33.11
N THR A 13 32.38 -6.02 34.08
CA THR A 13 31.67 -7.30 34.06
C THR A 13 30.16 -7.07 34.24
N ALA A 14 29.78 -6.22 35.19
CA ALA A 14 28.36 -5.84 35.38
C ALA A 14 27.79 -5.14 34.15
N LEU A 15 28.57 -4.29 33.48
CA LEU A 15 28.17 -3.62 32.25
C LEU A 15 27.97 -4.63 31.11
N ASN A 16 28.87 -5.60 30.94
CA ASN A 16 28.71 -6.66 29.94
C ASN A 16 27.47 -7.53 30.20
N ASN A 17 27.20 -7.86 31.47
CA ASN A 17 26.00 -8.61 31.83
C ASN A 17 24.71 -7.84 31.52
N ILE A 18 24.71 -6.52 31.74
CA ILE A 18 23.61 -5.65 31.37
C ILE A 18 23.41 -5.65 29.85
N PHE A 19 24.47 -5.46 29.06
CA PHE A 19 24.36 -5.52 27.58
C PHE A 19 23.90 -6.89 27.10
N THR A 20 24.39 -7.99 27.69
CA THR A 20 23.94 -9.34 27.36
C THR A 20 22.46 -9.52 27.68
N SER A 21 22.00 -9.06 28.85
CA SER A 21 20.59 -9.13 29.25
C SER A 21 19.70 -8.30 28.35
N ILE A 22 20.12 -7.08 27.99
CA ILE A 22 19.41 -6.21 27.05
C ILE A 22 19.34 -6.88 25.66
N SER A 23 20.45 -7.41 25.16
CA SER A 23 20.50 -8.12 23.87
C SER A 23 19.61 -9.36 23.86
N GLN A 24 19.58 -10.11 24.97
CA GLN A 24 18.67 -11.26 25.12
C GLN A 24 17.20 -10.82 25.17
N THR A 25 16.91 -9.72 25.88
CA THR A 25 15.53 -9.19 25.97
C THR A 25 15.07 -8.62 24.63
N ILE A 26 15.93 -7.96 23.88
CA ILE A 26 15.66 -7.48 22.51
C ILE A 26 15.56 -8.67 21.55
N GLY A 27 16.42 -9.67 21.69
CA GLY A 27 16.37 -10.91 20.90
C GLY A 27 15.18 -11.82 21.22
N SER A 28 14.62 -11.71 22.42
CA SER A 28 13.43 -12.48 22.84
C SER A 28 12.09 -11.77 22.54
N ALA A 29 12.11 -10.52 22.11
CA ALA A 29 10.96 -9.90 21.43
C ALA A 29 10.86 -10.48 20.01
N ASN A 30 10.85 -11.81 19.89
CA ASN A 30 10.67 -12.51 18.63
C ASN A 30 9.23 -12.26 18.16
N ILE A 31 9.08 -11.26 17.31
CA ILE A 31 7.93 -11.22 16.41
C ILE A 31 8.14 -12.44 15.52
N ASP A 32 7.30 -13.45 15.69
CA ASP A 32 7.31 -14.62 14.81
C ASP A 32 6.83 -14.21 13.43
N LEU A 33 7.77 -14.11 12.50
CA LEU A 33 7.55 -13.80 11.09
C LEU A 33 7.74 -15.06 10.23
N GLY A 34 7.34 -16.21 10.74
CA GLY A 34 7.36 -17.49 10.05
C GLY A 34 6.30 -17.59 8.94
N SER A 35 5.93 -18.81 8.61
CA SER A 35 5.03 -19.13 7.48
C SER A 35 3.61 -18.55 7.58
N GLU A 36 3.17 -18.16 8.78
CA GLU A 36 1.87 -17.50 9.00
C GLU A 36 1.90 -15.98 8.75
N THR A 37 3.03 -15.45 8.35
CA THR A 37 3.17 -14.05 7.96
C THR A 37 2.45 -13.80 6.64
N VAL A 38 1.66 -12.74 6.60
CA VAL A 38 0.95 -12.31 5.39
C VAL A 38 1.56 -10.99 4.92
N ILE A 39 2.00 -10.97 3.68
CA ILE A 39 2.34 -9.73 2.98
C ILE A 39 1.06 -9.28 2.28
N LYS A 40 0.59 -8.08 2.59
CA LYS A 40 -0.63 -7.53 2.03
C LYS A 40 -0.30 -6.26 1.27
N ASP A 41 -0.63 -6.22 -0.01
CA ASP A 41 -0.57 -5.03 -0.84
C ASP A 41 -1.99 -4.66 -1.27
N ILE A 42 -2.48 -3.51 -0.79
CA ILE A 42 -3.83 -3.03 -1.07
C ILE A 42 -3.72 -1.96 -2.16
N VAL A 43 -4.14 -2.31 -3.36
CA VAL A 43 -4.12 -1.41 -4.51
C VAL A 43 -5.20 -0.34 -4.34
N THR A 44 -4.84 0.93 -4.52
CA THR A 44 -5.80 2.03 -4.43
C THR A 44 -6.89 1.93 -5.50
N PRO A 45 -8.05 2.57 -5.30
CA PRO A 45 -9.13 2.58 -6.30
C PRO A 45 -8.78 3.22 -7.65
N TYR A 46 -7.64 3.89 -7.74
CA TYR A 46 -7.18 4.55 -8.98
C TYR A 46 -6.57 3.58 -10.00
N PHE A 47 -6.19 2.37 -9.55
CA PHE A 47 -5.52 1.37 -10.38
C PHE A 47 -6.25 0.02 -10.31
N THR A 48 -6.16 -0.75 -11.36
CA THR A 48 -6.78 -2.09 -11.42
C THR A 48 -6.05 -3.08 -10.51
N VAL A 49 -6.80 -4.02 -9.94
CA VAL A 49 -6.25 -5.17 -9.23
C VAL A 49 -6.09 -6.33 -10.22
N PRO A 50 -5.05 -7.19 -10.12
CA PRO A 50 -4.95 -8.38 -10.93
C PRO A 50 -6.22 -9.24 -10.85
N GLN A 51 -6.66 -9.81 -11.97
CA GLN A 51 -7.92 -10.57 -12.03
C GLN A 51 -7.80 -11.99 -11.44
N ASN A 52 -6.59 -12.51 -11.37
CA ASN A 52 -6.32 -13.85 -10.83
C ASN A 52 -4.90 -13.94 -10.26
N ALA A 53 -4.69 -14.90 -9.35
CA ALA A 53 -3.39 -15.10 -8.69
C ALA A 53 -2.26 -15.46 -9.68
N GLY A 54 -2.58 -16.04 -10.82
CA GLY A 54 -1.58 -16.39 -11.86
C GLY A 54 -0.96 -15.17 -12.56
N ALA A 55 -1.57 -13.98 -12.41
CA ALA A 55 -1.00 -12.73 -12.89
C ALA A 55 0.06 -12.14 -11.93
N ILE A 56 0.23 -12.75 -10.76
CA ILE A 56 1.20 -12.29 -9.74
C ILE A 56 2.46 -13.17 -9.88
N ARG A 57 3.57 -12.52 -10.16
CA ARG A 57 4.88 -13.15 -10.28
C ARG A 57 5.59 -13.09 -8.94
N LEU A 58 5.96 -14.25 -8.41
CA LEU A 58 6.68 -14.41 -7.15
C LEU A 58 8.09 -14.90 -7.41
N SER A 59 9.07 -14.13 -6.97
CA SER A 59 10.48 -14.48 -7.09
C SER A 59 11.26 -14.12 -5.84
N THR A 60 12.45 -14.69 -5.69
CA THR A 60 13.37 -14.37 -4.60
C THR A 60 14.74 -14.01 -5.16
N ALA A 61 15.45 -13.12 -4.48
CA ALA A 61 16.84 -12.82 -4.79
C ALA A 61 17.70 -13.00 -3.55
N ALA A 62 18.69 -13.88 -3.64
CA ALA A 62 19.62 -14.16 -2.57
C ALA A 62 20.58 -12.97 -2.38
N TYR A 63 20.89 -12.67 -1.12
CA TYR A 63 21.92 -11.71 -0.76
C TYR A 63 23.25 -12.47 -0.55
N ASN A 64 24.36 -11.90 -1.00
CA ASN A 64 25.70 -12.53 -0.90
C ASN A 64 26.63 -11.83 0.11
N GLY A 65 26.07 -10.95 0.95
CA GLY A 65 26.83 -10.11 1.89
C GLY A 65 27.19 -8.72 1.35
N SER A 66 27.01 -8.50 0.04
CA SER A 66 27.31 -7.24 -0.66
C SER A 66 26.16 -6.76 -1.55
N ALA A 67 25.56 -7.66 -2.33
CA ALA A 67 24.50 -7.34 -3.28
C ALA A 67 23.49 -8.48 -3.38
N PHE A 68 22.31 -8.15 -3.91
CA PHE A 68 21.32 -9.16 -4.31
C PHE A 68 21.68 -9.74 -5.67
N GLY A 69 21.59 -11.07 -5.78
CA GLY A 69 21.73 -11.77 -7.05
C GLY A 69 20.51 -11.59 -7.97
N ALA A 70 20.55 -12.23 -9.13
CA ALA A 70 19.42 -12.27 -10.05
C ALA A 70 18.20 -12.95 -9.39
N PRO A 71 16.98 -12.44 -9.64
CA PRO A 71 15.76 -13.09 -9.18
C PRO A 71 15.59 -14.49 -9.76
N VAL A 72 15.13 -15.42 -8.94
CA VAL A 72 14.71 -16.76 -9.33
C VAL A 72 13.29 -17.00 -8.84
N ALA A 73 12.56 -17.91 -9.46
CA ALA A 73 11.19 -18.24 -9.01
C ALA A 73 11.17 -18.54 -7.51
N ALA A 74 10.14 -18.04 -6.81
CA ALA A 74 9.95 -18.34 -5.41
C ALA A 74 9.66 -19.82 -5.19
N ASP A 75 9.88 -20.29 -3.96
CA ASP A 75 9.48 -21.64 -3.56
C ASP A 75 7.98 -21.83 -3.79
N PRO A 76 7.51 -22.99 -4.27
CA PRO A 76 6.08 -23.25 -4.48
C PRO A 76 5.19 -23.11 -3.24
N SER A 77 5.77 -23.14 -2.03
CA SER A 77 5.05 -22.86 -0.79
C SER A 77 4.65 -21.37 -0.65
N VAL A 78 5.34 -20.48 -1.37
CA VAL A 78 4.99 -19.04 -1.40
C VAL A 78 3.88 -18.85 -2.42
N THR A 79 2.73 -18.46 -1.96
CA THR A 79 1.51 -18.34 -2.77
C THR A 79 0.90 -16.96 -2.68
N ALA A 80 0.23 -16.57 -3.74
CA ALA A 80 -0.53 -15.31 -3.78
C ALA A 80 -2.03 -15.58 -3.87
N ALA A 81 -2.83 -14.73 -3.26
CA ALA A 81 -4.27 -14.68 -3.38
C ALA A 81 -4.74 -13.23 -3.53
N ILE A 82 -5.85 -13.04 -4.22
CA ILE A 82 -6.46 -11.73 -4.41
C ILE A 82 -7.76 -11.69 -3.64
N ASP A 83 -7.95 -10.64 -2.86
CA ASP A 83 -9.23 -10.31 -2.26
C ASP A 83 -9.81 -9.09 -3.00
N PRO A 84 -10.77 -9.31 -3.91
CA PRO A 84 -11.35 -8.23 -4.70
C PRO A 84 -12.18 -7.25 -3.85
N ALA A 85 -12.71 -7.69 -2.71
CA ALA A 85 -13.52 -6.83 -1.84
C ALA A 85 -12.66 -5.76 -1.14
N THR A 86 -11.45 -6.13 -0.74
CA THR A 86 -10.49 -5.21 -0.12
C THR A 86 -9.43 -4.71 -1.08
N ARG A 87 -9.45 -5.14 -2.34
CA ARG A 87 -8.45 -4.84 -3.38
C ARG A 87 -7.04 -5.29 -3.00
N ALA A 88 -6.93 -6.29 -2.14
CA ALA A 88 -5.66 -6.74 -1.58
C ALA A 88 -5.07 -7.92 -2.37
N VAL A 89 -3.79 -7.80 -2.68
CA VAL A 89 -2.92 -8.92 -3.05
C VAL A 89 -2.28 -9.43 -1.76
N ASN A 90 -2.61 -10.65 -1.37
CA ASN A 90 -2.09 -11.29 -0.17
C ASN A 90 -1.08 -12.37 -0.57
N VAL A 91 0.14 -12.31 -0.03
CA VAL A 91 1.17 -13.32 -0.25
C VAL A 91 1.55 -13.97 1.08
N THR A 92 1.58 -15.29 1.10
CA THR A 92 1.88 -16.11 2.27
C THR A 92 2.94 -17.17 1.95
N GLY A 93 3.44 -17.85 2.98
CA GLY A 93 4.39 -18.94 2.84
C GLY A 93 5.86 -18.50 2.80
N PHE A 94 6.18 -17.22 2.78
CA PHE A 94 7.57 -16.75 2.89
C PHE A 94 7.98 -16.61 4.36
N ASP A 95 8.91 -17.45 4.80
CA ASP A 95 9.43 -17.44 6.17
C ASP A 95 10.55 -16.39 6.31
N PHE A 96 10.19 -15.24 6.87
CA PHE A 96 11.16 -14.16 7.12
C PHE A 96 12.18 -14.53 8.20
N ASN A 97 11.83 -15.41 9.18
CA ASN A 97 12.76 -15.82 10.21
C ASN A 97 13.95 -16.60 9.63
N GLN A 98 13.69 -17.42 8.60
CA GLN A 98 14.74 -18.14 7.91
C GLN A 98 15.46 -17.30 6.85
N ASN A 99 14.71 -16.37 6.21
CA ASN A 99 15.20 -15.65 5.04
C ASN A 99 15.63 -14.19 5.30
N TYR A 100 15.66 -13.74 6.56
CA TYR A 100 16.11 -12.37 6.84
C TYR A 100 17.50 -12.10 6.26
N VAL A 101 17.69 -10.89 5.75
CA VAL A 101 18.97 -10.46 5.19
C VAL A 101 19.91 -10.03 6.31
N SER A 102 21.12 -10.57 6.31
CA SER A 102 22.17 -10.31 7.30
C SER A 102 23.44 -9.83 6.61
N THR A 103 24.15 -8.90 7.24
CA THR A 103 25.47 -8.45 6.77
C THR A 103 26.56 -9.49 7.00
N ASN A 104 26.36 -10.39 7.97
CA ASN A 104 27.26 -11.52 8.22
C ASN A 104 26.60 -12.82 7.79
N ALA A 105 27.39 -13.78 7.34
CA ALA A 105 26.88 -15.11 7.03
C ALA A 105 26.22 -15.73 8.27
N LYS A 106 25.08 -16.35 8.07
CA LYS A 106 24.38 -17.16 9.06
C LYS A 106 25.13 -18.45 9.33
N ALA A 107 24.68 -19.23 10.32
CA ALA A 107 25.29 -20.50 10.66
C ALA A 107 25.31 -21.51 9.50
N ASP A 108 24.36 -21.41 8.57
CA ASP A 108 24.26 -22.22 7.35
C ASP A 108 25.09 -21.66 6.18
N GLY A 109 25.85 -20.59 6.39
CA GLY A 109 26.66 -19.92 5.37
C GLY A 109 25.89 -18.99 4.46
N THR A 110 24.57 -18.84 4.62
CA THR A 110 23.74 -17.94 3.81
C THR A 110 23.67 -16.52 4.40
N PHE A 111 23.28 -15.55 3.58
CA PHE A 111 23.03 -14.17 4.01
C PHE A 111 21.56 -13.80 3.96
N GLY A 112 20.69 -14.74 3.60
CA GLY A 112 19.27 -14.51 3.44
C GLY A 112 18.89 -14.12 2.01
N LYS A 113 17.60 -13.84 1.80
CA LYS A 113 17.04 -13.44 0.51
C LYS A 113 15.84 -12.53 0.70
N LYS A 114 15.57 -11.69 -0.28
CA LYS A 114 14.33 -10.91 -0.37
C LYS A 114 13.29 -11.63 -1.20
N LEU A 115 12.03 -11.44 -0.87
CA LEU A 115 10.90 -11.78 -1.73
C LEU A 115 10.61 -10.59 -2.65
N ILE A 116 10.26 -10.90 -3.89
CA ILE A 116 9.87 -9.93 -4.92
C ILE A 116 8.48 -10.36 -5.40
N ILE A 117 7.54 -9.44 -5.32
CA ILE A 117 6.15 -9.62 -5.75
C ILE A 117 5.92 -8.61 -6.87
N GLU A 118 5.53 -9.08 -8.03
CA GLU A 118 5.30 -8.23 -9.20
C GLU A 118 3.97 -8.57 -9.83
N PHE A 119 3.21 -7.56 -10.17
CA PHE A 119 2.00 -7.67 -10.97
C PHE A 119 1.79 -6.39 -11.78
N ASP A 120 1.04 -6.53 -12.86
CA ASP A 120 0.70 -5.39 -13.70
C ASP A 120 -0.59 -4.77 -13.21
N ALA A 121 -0.62 -3.45 -13.11
CA ALA A 121 -1.79 -2.65 -12.82
C ALA A 121 -1.95 -1.57 -13.90
N SER A 122 -3.18 -1.27 -14.24
CA SER A 122 -3.54 -0.19 -15.17
C SER A 122 -4.36 0.85 -14.43
N VAL A 123 -4.41 2.05 -14.97
CA VAL A 123 -5.29 3.10 -14.44
C VAL A 123 -6.75 2.68 -14.63
N GLU A 124 -7.58 2.84 -13.61
CA GLU A 124 -9.02 2.54 -13.68
C GLU A 124 -9.70 3.39 -14.77
N ALA A 125 -10.61 2.77 -15.50
CA ALA A 125 -11.21 3.36 -16.70
C ALA A 125 -11.91 4.71 -16.44
N GLY A 126 -12.52 4.87 -15.28
CA GLY A 126 -13.20 6.11 -14.87
C GLY A 126 -12.30 7.16 -14.25
N PHE A 127 -11.04 6.84 -13.94
CA PHE A 127 -10.15 7.79 -13.27
C PHE A 127 -9.65 8.86 -14.24
N LEU A 128 -9.75 10.13 -13.80
CA LEU A 128 -9.45 11.27 -14.65
C LEU A 128 -7.97 11.69 -14.65
N GLY A 129 -7.16 11.02 -13.86
CA GLY A 129 -5.73 11.34 -13.74
C GLY A 129 -5.42 12.31 -12.60
N GLY A 130 -4.15 12.63 -12.41
CA GLY A 130 -3.66 13.53 -11.39
C GLY A 130 -2.18 13.33 -11.09
N ASN A 131 -1.60 14.25 -10.32
CA ASN A 131 -0.22 14.15 -9.88
C ASN A 131 -0.14 13.42 -8.53
N GLN A 132 0.96 12.66 -8.34
CA GLN A 132 1.25 11.95 -7.11
C GLN A 132 0.11 11.05 -6.63
N VAL A 133 -0.53 10.36 -7.56
CA VAL A 133 -1.62 9.42 -7.27
C VAL A 133 -1.04 8.20 -6.55
N PRO A 134 -1.48 7.88 -5.31
CA PRO A 134 -0.94 6.75 -4.56
C PRO A 134 -1.31 5.43 -5.23
N THR A 135 -0.34 4.50 -5.33
CA THR A 135 -0.56 3.19 -5.98
C THR A 135 -1.10 2.17 -5.00
N ASN A 136 -0.69 2.23 -3.75
CA ASN A 136 -1.16 1.34 -2.69
C ASN A 136 -1.64 2.12 -1.46
N ASP A 137 -2.51 1.50 -0.69
CA ASP A 137 -3.08 2.03 0.54
C ASP A 137 -2.06 1.97 1.69
N GLY A 138 -2.17 2.90 2.65
CA GLY A 138 -1.30 2.93 3.84
C GLY A 138 -1.46 1.73 4.78
N GLN A 139 -2.45 0.86 4.56
CA GLN A 139 -2.60 -0.42 5.24
C GLN A 139 -1.86 -1.57 4.51
N SER A 140 -1.14 -1.28 3.42
CA SER A 140 -0.24 -2.23 2.79
C SER A 140 0.98 -2.48 3.67
N GLY A 141 1.35 -3.75 3.86
CA GLY A 141 2.42 -4.07 4.80
C GLY A 141 2.60 -5.55 5.09
N ILE A 142 3.43 -5.83 6.06
CA ILE A 142 3.67 -7.18 6.60
C ILE A 142 2.83 -7.35 7.86
N TYR A 143 2.08 -8.43 7.91
CA TYR A 143 1.18 -8.79 9.00
C TYR A 143 1.60 -10.11 9.63
N ALA A 144 1.62 -10.16 10.97
CA ALA A 144 1.76 -11.38 11.73
C ALA A 144 0.55 -11.52 12.66
N LYS A 145 -0.13 -12.66 12.62
CA LYS A 145 -1.33 -12.94 13.44
C LYS A 145 -2.38 -11.83 13.36
N GLY A 146 -2.58 -11.28 12.15
CA GLY A 146 -3.57 -10.22 11.90
C GLY A 146 -3.14 -8.81 12.31
N THR A 147 -1.97 -8.63 12.92
CA THR A 147 -1.44 -7.33 13.31
C THR A 147 -0.40 -6.86 12.30
N MET A 148 -0.50 -5.61 11.85
CA MET A 148 0.52 -5.01 10.99
C MET A 148 1.81 -4.81 11.78
N ILE A 149 2.88 -5.43 11.31
CA ILE A 149 4.23 -5.34 11.89
C ILE A 149 5.04 -4.23 11.23
N LYS A 150 4.90 -4.10 9.92
CA LYS A 150 5.60 -3.10 9.13
C LYS A 150 4.73 -2.64 7.98
N ALA A 151 4.43 -1.35 7.93
CA ALA A 151 3.80 -0.74 6.76
C ALA A 151 4.82 -0.62 5.62
N PHE A 152 4.33 -0.71 4.39
CA PHE A 152 5.09 -0.35 3.20
C PHE A 152 5.06 1.17 2.99
N ASP A 153 6.04 1.66 2.26
CA ASP A 153 5.95 2.99 1.70
C ASP A 153 4.77 3.06 0.73
N VAL A 154 4.19 4.25 0.59
CA VAL A 154 3.09 4.49 -0.35
C VAL A 154 3.67 5.20 -1.58
N PRO A 155 4.07 4.45 -2.62
CA PRO A 155 4.57 5.05 -3.85
C PRO A 155 3.47 5.82 -4.55
N THR A 156 3.86 6.82 -5.31
CA THR A 156 2.94 7.63 -6.11
C THR A 156 3.33 7.61 -7.56
N GLN A 157 2.34 7.75 -8.44
CA GLN A 157 2.51 7.81 -9.89
C GLN A 157 1.77 9.03 -10.43
N ASP A 158 2.40 9.77 -11.32
CA ASP A 158 1.70 10.78 -12.09
C ASP A 158 0.89 10.10 -13.20
N VAL A 159 -0.40 10.37 -13.23
CA VAL A 159 -1.35 9.83 -14.21
C VAL A 159 -1.82 10.97 -15.09
N GLU A 160 -1.74 10.78 -16.40
CA GLU A 160 -2.18 11.80 -17.37
C GLU A 160 -3.62 12.23 -17.09
N VAL A 161 -3.81 13.54 -17.00
CA VAL A 161 -5.13 14.13 -16.74
C VAL A 161 -5.97 14.11 -18.02
N LYS A 162 -7.09 13.42 -17.96
CA LYS A 162 -8.06 13.35 -19.07
C LYS A 162 -8.86 14.65 -19.16
N SER A 163 -9.13 15.07 -20.39
CA SER A 163 -10.02 16.22 -20.64
C SER A 163 -11.44 15.90 -20.20
N ILE A 164 -12.04 16.83 -19.46
CA ILE A 164 -13.46 16.79 -19.09
C ILE A 164 -14.19 17.78 -19.99
N THR A 165 -15.26 17.33 -20.64
CA THR A 165 -16.15 18.17 -21.43
C THR A 165 -17.53 18.16 -20.77
N PRO A 166 -17.82 19.06 -19.83
CA PRO A 166 -19.12 19.13 -19.21
C PRO A 166 -20.15 19.66 -20.23
N THR A 167 -21.35 19.13 -20.15
CA THR A 167 -22.53 19.65 -20.84
C THR A 167 -23.60 19.98 -19.82
N ALA A 168 -24.48 20.88 -20.13
CA ALA A 168 -25.62 21.23 -19.28
C ALA A 168 -26.90 21.24 -20.11
N ASP A 169 -27.96 20.76 -19.49
CA ASP A 169 -29.30 20.83 -20.11
C ASP A 169 -29.95 22.18 -19.77
N ASP A 170 -30.65 22.71 -20.76
CA ASP A 170 -31.49 23.89 -20.57
C ASP A 170 -32.72 23.52 -19.73
N LYS A 171 -33.08 24.35 -18.79
CA LYS A 171 -34.32 24.22 -18.00
C LYS A 171 -34.99 25.54 -17.81
N THR A 172 -36.26 25.57 -18.19
CA THR A 172 -37.13 26.71 -17.88
C THR A 172 -37.82 26.49 -16.54
N ILE A 173 -37.72 27.47 -15.67
CA ILE A 173 -38.39 27.49 -14.36
C ILE A 173 -39.23 28.76 -14.25
N TYR A 174 -40.28 28.73 -13.44
CA TYR A 174 -41.08 29.91 -13.11
C TYR A 174 -40.54 30.57 -11.83
N LEU A 175 -40.91 31.84 -11.65
CA LEU A 175 -40.54 32.56 -10.46
C LEU A 175 -41.04 31.84 -9.20
N GLY A 176 -40.10 31.51 -8.31
CA GLY A 176 -40.38 30.76 -7.09
C GLY A 176 -40.11 29.26 -7.18
N ASP A 177 -39.85 28.73 -8.38
CA ASP A 177 -39.38 27.36 -8.54
C ASP A 177 -37.89 27.21 -8.18
N SER A 178 -37.49 25.97 -8.00
CA SER A 178 -36.08 25.62 -7.79
C SER A 178 -35.62 24.60 -8.84
N ALA A 179 -34.32 24.60 -9.15
CA ALA A 179 -33.69 23.62 -10.01
C ALA A 179 -32.53 22.92 -9.29
N ASN A 180 -32.46 21.59 -9.43
CA ASN A 180 -31.29 20.84 -8.96
C ASN A 180 -30.21 20.91 -10.03
N LEU A 181 -29.18 21.70 -9.79
CA LEU A 181 -28.08 21.90 -10.74
C LEU A 181 -27.28 20.63 -11.00
N GLN A 182 -27.22 19.70 -10.04
CA GLN A 182 -26.52 18.41 -10.23
C GLN A 182 -27.19 17.52 -11.27
N GLU A 183 -28.50 17.64 -11.45
CA GLU A 183 -29.26 16.88 -12.45
C GLU A 183 -29.10 17.45 -13.85
N LEU A 184 -28.72 18.71 -13.98
CA LEU A 184 -28.62 19.42 -15.25
C LEU A 184 -27.20 19.36 -15.86
N VAL A 185 -26.18 19.06 -15.04
CA VAL A 185 -24.80 19.05 -15.49
C VAL A 185 -24.34 17.62 -15.71
N HIS A 186 -23.83 17.33 -16.90
CA HIS A 186 -23.33 16.03 -17.30
C HIS A 186 -21.84 16.11 -17.60
N GLN A 187 -21.11 15.03 -17.33
CA GLN A 187 -19.70 14.91 -17.60
C GLN A 187 -19.45 13.76 -18.58
N ASN A 188 -18.45 13.92 -19.43
CA ASN A 188 -18.02 12.88 -20.37
C ASN A 188 -17.24 11.73 -19.71
N ALA A 189 -16.90 11.85 -18.43
CA ALA A 189 -16.24 10.81 -17.64
C ALA A 189 -16.92 10.71 -16.29
N THR A 190 -17.30 9.49 -15.91
CA THR A 190 -17.79 9.16 -14.57
C THR A 190 -16.68 8.40 -13.84
N PHE A 191 -16.29 8.88 -12.69
CA PHE A 191 -15.48 8.12 -11.77
C PHE A 191 -16.39 7.54 -10.70
N ASP A 192 -16.28 6.23 -10.44
CA ASP A 192 -17.05 5.56 -9.40
C ASP A 192 -16.71 6.17 -8.04
N GLY A 193 -17.57 6.97 -7.61
CA GLY A 193 -17.67 7.99 -6.64
C GLY A 193 -17.10 7.83 -5.25
N THR A 194 -16.40 6.79 -4.88
CA THR A 194 -15.87 6.68 -3.51
C THR A 194 -14.55 7.42 -3.27
N ASN A 195 -13.88 7.86 -4.32
CA ASN A 195 -12.63 8.63 -4.22
C ASN A 195 -12.52 9.69 -5.30
N ASN A 196 -13.46 10.57 -5.28
CA ASN A 196 -13.44 11.75 -6.12
C ASN A 196 -12.33 12.71 -5.71
N ALA A 197 -11.12 12.51 -6.18
CA ALA A 197 -10.09 13.54 -6.14
C ALA A 197 -10.52 14.83 -6.89
N PHE A 198 -11.66 14.77 -7.60
CA PHE A 198 -12.21 15.82 -8.46
C PHE A 198 -13.55 16.38 -7.97
N VAL A 199 -13.94 16.19 -6.74
CA VAL A 199 -15.33 16.38 -6.25
C VAL A 199 -15.64 17.73 -5.64
N ASN A 200 -14.87 18.71 -5.82
CA ASN A 200 -15.37 20.06 -5.50
C ASN A 200 -15.91 20.71 -6.77
N VAL A 201 -17.07 20.22 -7.26
CA VAL A 201 -17.79 20.91 -8.32
C VAL A 201 -18.44 22.14 -7.72
N THR A 202 -18.01 23.31 -8.16
CA THR A 202 -18.65 24.58 -7.82
C THR A 202 -19.55 25.00 -8.97
N TYR A 203 -20.82 25.22 -8.68
CA TYR A 203 -21.77 25.75 -9.64
C TYR A 203 -21.88 27.26 -9.46
N THR A 204 -21.72 27.99 -10.55
CA THR A 204 -21.98 29.44 -10.56
C THR A 204 -23.12 29.70 -11.54
N VAL A 205 -24.22 30.22 -11.03
CA VAL A 205 -25.35 30.65 -11.87
C VAL A 205 -25.13 32.10 -12.25
N LYS A 206 -25.25 32.39 -13.53
CA LYS A 206 -25.14 33.76 -14.05
C LYS A 206 -26.42 34.15 -14.76
N ASP A 207 -26.78 35.41 -14.68
CA ASP A 207 -27.85 36.01 -15.47
C ASP A 207 -27.42 36.23 -16.94
N GLU A 208 -28.34 36.72 -17.78
CA GLU A 208 -28.08 37.00 -19.17
C GLU A 208 -27.00 38.06 -19.45
N ASN A 209 -26.65 38.85 -18.42
CA ASN A 209 -25.63 39.88 -18.49
C ASN A 209 -24.29 39.42 -17.89
N GLY A 210 -24.22 38.15 -17.43
CA GLY A 210 -23.05 37.56 -16.80
C GLY A 210 -22.89 37.87 -15.32
N GLY A 211 -23.85 38.51 -14.70
CA GLY A 211 -23.90 38.74 -13.24
C GLY A 211 -24.18 37.43 -12.50
N THR A 212 -23.55 37.24 -11.31
CA THR A 212 -23.85 36.09 -10.47
C THR A 212 -25.22 36.28 -9.80
N VAL A 213 -26.08 35.28 -9.91
CA VAL A 213 -27.42 35.26 -9.33
C VAL A 213 -27.37 34.73 -7.90
#